data_c68d2d23f596c7f6fbdb2ee82967d531
#
_entry.id   c68d2d23f596c7f6fbdb2ee82967d531
#
_cell.length_a   1.000
_cell.length_b   1.000
_cell.length_c   1.000
_cell.angle_alpha   90.00
_cell.angle_beta   90.00
_cell.angle_gamma   90.00
#
_symmetry.space_group_name_H-M   'P 1'
#
loop_
_entity.id
_entity.type
_entity.pdbx_description
1 polymer ?
#
loop_
_entity_poly.entity_id
_entity_poly.type
_entity_poly.pdbx_seq_one_letter_code
_entity_poly.pdbx_strand_id
1 'polypeptide(L)' 'ETTFVKFLTGLRMEKAIELLVNTGDRIVEIANSCGYQDVYYFSHSFKKYTGSAPKKYREDHAS' A
#
# COMPACT_ATOMS: atom_id res chain seq x y z
N GLU A 1 -11.74 -9.75 -11.54
CA GLU A 1 -12.07 -9.26 -10.19
C GLU A 1 -13.50 -8.75 -10.12
N THR A 2 -14.13 -9.01 -9.00
CA THR A 2 -15.46 -8.48 -8.76
C THR A 2 -15.36 -7.02 -8.31
N THR A 3 -16.47 -6.29 -8.44
CA THR A 3 -16.54 -4.90 -7.99
C THR A 3 -16.22 -4.78 -6.49
N PHE A 4 -16.67 -5.77 -5.71
CA PHE A 4 -16.41 -5.76 -4.27
C PHE A 4 -14.92 -5.87 -3.98
N VAL A 5 -14.21 -6.76 -4.69
CA VAL A 5 -12.77 -6.93 -4.50
C VAL A 5 -12.02 -5.67 -4.86
N LYS A 6 -12.41 -5.02 -5.95
CA LYS A 6 -11.78 -3.75 -6.36
C LYS A 6 -12.00 -2.67 -5.31
N PHE A 7 -13.21 -2.60 -4.76
CA PHE A 7 -13.52 -1.62 -3.72
C PHE A 7 -12.66 -1.86 -2.48
N LEU A 8 -12.56 -3.12 -2.05
CA LEU A 8 -11.77 -3.46 -0.87
C LEU A 8 -10.30 -3.16 -1.08
N THR A 9 -9.77 -3.50 -2.26
CA THR A 9 -8.38 -3.21 -2.60
C THR A 9 -8.13 -1.71 -2.54
N GLY A 10 -9.06 -0.92 -3.06
CA GLY A 10 -8.94 0.54 -3.01
C GLY A 10 -8.84 1.07 -1.60
N LEU A 11 -9.69 0.57 -0.70
CA LEU A 11 -9.65 0.98 0.70
C LEU A 11 -8.32 0.63 1.36
N ARG A 12 -7.81 -0.57 1.09
CA ARG A 12 -6.53 -1.00 1.64
C ARG A 12 -5.38 -0.16 1.12
N MET A 13 -5.40 0.16 -0.15
CA MET A 13 -4.33 0.95 -0.76
C MET A 13 -4.37 2.40 -0.28
N GLU A 14 -5.56 2.97 -0.10
CA GLU A 14 -5.66 4.33 0.44
C GLU A 14 -5.11 4.40 1.86
N LYS A 15 -5.37 3.39 2.67
CA LYS A 15 -4.80 3.33 4.01
C LYS A 15 -3.28 3.21 3.95
N ALA A 16 -2.78 2.40 3.02
CA ALA A 16 -1.34 2.22 2.85
C ALA A 16 -0.67 3.54 2.46
N ILE A 17 -1.28 4.28 1.54
CA ILE A 17 -0.76 5.59 1.12
C ILE A 17 -0.67 6.52 2.33
N GLU A 18 -1.71 6.58 3.12
CA GLU A 18 -1.74 7.42 4.31
C GLU A 18 -0.61 7.07 5.27
N LEU A 19 -0.41 5.79 5.54
CA LEU A 19 0.65 5.35 6.44
C LEU A 19 2.04 5.61 5.86
N LEU A 20 2.22 5.40 4.56
CA LEU A 20 3.50 5.63 3.91
C LEU A 20 3.92 7.09 4.00
N VAL A 21 2.98 8.00 3.79
CA VAL A 21 3.27 9.43 3.75
C VAL A 21 3.36 10.04 5.14
N ASN A 22 2.53 9.57 6.08
CA ASN A 22 2.38 10.21 7.38
C ASN A 22 3.14 9.54 8.53
N THR A 23 3.72 8.35 8.31
CA THR A 23 4.44 7.65 9.38
C THR A 23 5.80 7.19 8.89
N GLY A 24 6.64 6.80 9.83
CA GLY A 24 7.91 6.15 9.52
C GLY A 24 7.86 4.64 9.61
N ASP A 25 6.66 4.06 9.61
CA ASP A 25 6.51 2.62 9.75
C ASP A 25 7.18 1.88 8.59
N ARG A 26 7.66 0.69 8.89
CA ARG A 26 8.26 -0.16 7.86
C ARG A 26 7.20 -0.65 6.89
N ILE A 27 7.64 -0.92 5.66
CA ILE A 27 6.72 -1.39 4.63
C ILE A 27 5.99 -2.67 5.06
N VAL A 28 6.72 -3.60 5.72
CA VAL A 28 6.10 -4.85 6.18
C VAL A 28 5.03 -4.57 7.24
N GLU A 29 5.25 -3.59 8.10
CA GLU A 29 4.26 -3.22 9.11
C GLU A 29 3.03 -2.60 8.49
N ILE A 30 3.23 -1.76 7.49
CA ILE A 30 2.13 -1.14 6.76
C ILE A 30 1.32 -2.20 6.03
N ALA A 31 2.00 -3.16 5.39
CA ALA A 31 1.32 -4.25 4.70
C ALA A 31 0.42 -5.03 5.67
N ASN A 32 0.95 -5.36 6.85
CA ASN A 32 0.17 -6.08 7.86
C ASN A 32 -1.03 -5.26 8.34
N SER A 33 -0.84 -3.96 8.53
CA SER A 33 -1.92 -3.07 8.97
C SER A 33 -3.03 -2.98 7.94
N CYS A 34 -2.70 -3.18 6.67
CA CYS A 34 -3.67 -3.13 5.59
C CYS A 34 -4.29 -4.49 5.28
N GLY A 35 -3.95 -5.51 6.07
CA GLY A 35 -4.54 -6.83 5.91
C GLY A 35 -3.77 -7.76 4.99
N TYR A 36 -2.53 -7.44 4.65
CA TYR A 36 -1.69 -8.28 3.81
C TYR A 36 -0.69 -9.01 4.67
N GLN A 37 -0.60 -10.33 4.52
CA GLN A 37 0.36 -11.14 5.26
C GLN A 37 1.70 -11.25 4.53
N ASP A 38 1.67 -11.10 3.21
CA ASP A 38 2.84 -11.22 2.35
C ASP A 38 3.22 -9.84 1.82
N VAL A 39 4.37 -9.33 2.24
CA VAL A 39 4.81 -8.00 1.83
C VAL A 39 5.10 -7.92 0.33
N TYR A 40 5.51 -9.01 -0.28
CA TYR A 40 5.75 -9.02 -1.72
C TYR A 40 4.46 -8.88 -2.51
N TYR A 41 3.43 -9.57 -2.07
CA TYR A 41 2.12 -9.44 -2.68
C TYR A 41 1.56 -8.04 -2.47
N PHE A 42 1.73 -7.50 -1.28
CA PHE A 42 1.34 -6.12 -0.98
C PHE A 42 2.04 -5.15 -1.93
N SER A 43 3.36 -5.27 -2.07
CA SER A 43 4.14 -4.37 -2.92
C SER A 43 3.70 -4.46 -4.38
N HIS A 44 3.42 -5.66 -4.85
CA HIS A 44 2.94 -5.86 -6.21
C HIS A 44 1.58 -5.18 -6.42
N SER A 45 0.67 -5.39 -5.49
CA SER A 45 -0.67 -4.79 -5.56
C SER A 45 -0.59 -3.27 -5.46
N PHE A 46 0.29 -2.77 -4.60
CA PHE A 46 0.47 -1.33 -4.43
C PHE A 46 1.01 -0.69 -5.71
N LYS A 47 2.00 -1.32 -6.31
CA LYS A 47 2.58 -0.81 -7.56
C LYS A 47 1.53 -0.81 -8.67
N LYS A 48 0.71 -1.86 -8.73
CA LYS A 48 -0.36 -1.94 -9.72
C LYS A 48 -1.39 -0.84 -9.51
N TYR A 49 -1.67 -0.49 -8.26
CA TYR A 49 -2.66 0.51 -7.93
C TYR A 49 -2.15 1.94 -8.15
N THR A 50 -0.92 2.23 -7.75
CA THR A 50 -0.38 3.59 -7.76
C THR A 50 0.61 3.86 -8.89
N GLY A 51 1.17 2.83 -9.49
CA GLY A 51 2.22 2.97 -10.50
C GLY A 51 3.63 2.95 -9.92
N SER A 52 3.77 2.93 -8.59
CA SER A 52 5.09 2.94 -7.94
C SER A 52 5.13 1.97 -6.79
N ALA A 53 6.30 1.35 -6.56
CA ALA A 53 6.49 0.51 -5.40
C ALA A 53 6.37 1.34 -4.12
N PRO A 54 5.97 0.73 -2.99
CA PRO A 54 5.75 1.48 -1.75
C PRO A 54 6.95 2.32 -1.31
N LYS A 55 8.15 1.77 -1.39
CA LYS A 55 9.34 2.51 -0.97
C LYS A 55 9.56 3.73 -1.84
N LYS A 56 9.44 3.57 -3.15
CA LYS A 56 9.62 4.69 -4.06
C LYS A 56 8.51 5.73 -3.88
N TYR A 57 7.31 5.27 -3.66
CA TYR A 57 6.19 6.18 -3.40
C TYR A 57 6.48 7.05 -2.18
N ARG A 58 6.98 6.42 -1.11
CA ARG A 58 7.33 7.16 0.10
C ARG A 58 8.40 8.21 -0.17
N GLU A 59 9.45 7.83 -0.91
CA GLU A 59 10.55 8.73 -1.23
C GLU A 59 10.06 9.92 -2.04
N ASP A 60 9.18 9.67 -3.01
CA ASP A 60 8.67 10.72 -3.89
C ASP A 60 7.71 11.66 -3.19
N HIS A 61 7.05 11.20 -2.12
CA HIS A 61 6.04 11.99 -1.42
C HIS A 61 6.43 12.34 0.01
N ALA A 62 7.68 12.09 0.39
CA ALA A 62 8.16 12.47 1.72
C ALA A 62 8.25 13.99 1.81
N SER A 63 7.83 14.50 2.95
CA SER A 63 7.90 15.95 3.20
C SER A 63 9.32 16.34 3.60
#